data_60416ef32ea58e1d822876b61bbddd5b
#
_entry.id   60416ef32ea58e1d822876b61bbddd5b
#
_cell.length_a   1.000
_cell.length_b   1.000
_cell.length_c   1.000
_cell.angle_alpha   90.00
_cell.angle_beta   90.00
_cell.angle_gamma   90.00
#
_symmetry.space_group_name_H-M   'P 1'
#
loop_
_entity.id
_entity.type
_entity.pdbx_description
1 polymer ?
#
loop_
_entity_poly.entity_id
_entity_poly.type
_entity_poly.pdbx_seq_one_letter_code
_entity_poly.pdbx_strand_id
1 'polypeptide(L)'
;LGQFFGKAVAMHVVVNGQAREFKYSPDLFEMPADSPAHDLPADTGFAGFRLQEWNGADDWRTQDWVAFLGASYFRAIGASGQYGLSARGVVINAAVPGVNEEFPDFTEFYIDEAQDPAQPVVVCAFLNGPSITGAFRFYLTRGLDRRQGVEMDVEAALFLREDIQRLGLMPLTSMFWYGEYG
;
A
#
# COMPACT_ATOMS: atom_id res chain seq x y z
N LEU A 1 -0.02 14.88 7.68
CA LEU A 1 0.61 14.30 6.49
C LEU A 1 1.55 15.35 5.91
N GLY A 2 2.81 14.98 5.65
CA GLY A 2 3.77 15.90 5.03
C GLY A 2 3.32 16.27 3.62
N GLN A 3 3.85 17.38 3.12
CA GLN A 3 3.52 17.95 1.82
C GLN A 3 3.62 16.94 0.64
N PHE A 4 4.41 15.88 0.79
CA PHE A 4 4.62 14.83 -0.20
C PHE A 4 3.59 13.66 -0.13
N PHE A 5 2.80 13.59 0.94
CA PHE A 5 1.77 12.56 1.13
C PHE A 5 0.38 13.20 1.28
N GLY A 6 0.17 14.28 0.57
CA GLY A 6 -0.99 15.16 0.72
C GLY A 6 -2.32 14.60 0.24
N LYS A 7 -2.34 13.42 -0.39
CA LYS A 7 -3.59 12.77 -0.81
C LYS A 7 -3.91 11.64 0.16
N ALA A 8 -5.00 11.79 0.87
CA ALA A 8 -5.56 10.75 1.71
C ALA A 8 -6.23 9.69 0.85
N VAL A 9 -6.17 8.45 1.31
CA VAL A 9 -6.87 7.31 0.71
C VAL A 9 -8.09 6.92 1.54
N ALA A 10 -9.16 6.49 0.89
CA ALA A 10 -10.27 5.84 1.56
C ALA A 10 -9.95 4.37 1.82
N MET A 11 -10.33 3.88 3.00
CA MET A 11 -10.10 2.50 3.42
C MET A 11 -11.43 1.79 3.61
N HIS A 12 -11.54 0.58 3.10
CA HIS A 12 -12.72 -0.26 3.26
C HIS A 12 -12.32 -1.66 3.74
N VAL A 13 -13.08 -2.20 4.64
CA VAL A 13 -13.01 -3.61 5.03
C VAL A 13 -14.18 -4.34 4.39
N VAL A 14 -13.91 -5.47 3.77
CA VAL A 14 -14.91 -6.31 3.11
C VAL A 14 -15.20 -7.51 4.01
N VAL A 15 -16.43 -7.61 4.49
CA VAL A 15 -16.91 -8.71 5.33
C VAL A 15 -18.08 -9.39 4.65
N ASN A 16 -17.99 -10.67 4.37
CA ASN A 16 -19.03 -11.44 3.65
C ASN A 16 -19.45 -10.77 2.33
N GLY A 17 -18.50 -10.23 1.57
CA GLY A 17 -18.73 -9.55 0.29
C GLY A 17 -19.35 -8.15 0.39
N GLN A 18 -19.49 -7.60 1.59
CA GLN A 18 -19.99 -6.24 1.81
C GLN A 18 -18.88 -5.32 2.26
N ALA A 19 -18.62 -4.26 1.50
CA ALA A 19 -17.63 -3.25 1.85
C ALA A 19 -18.20 -2.27 2.88
N ARG A 20 -17.41 -1.98 3.90
CA ARG A 20 -17.67 -0.95 4.91
C ARG A 20 -16.49 0.00 4.95
N GLU A 21 -16.75 1.29 4.81
CA GLU A 21 -15.72 2.32 4.95
C GLU A 21 -15.18 2.34 6.38
N PHE A 22 -13.86 2.32 6.50
CA PHE A 22 -13.14 2.46 7.75
C PHE A 22 -12.72 3.92 7.90
N LYS A 23 -13.39 4.63 8.79
CA LYS A 23 -13.17 6.06 9.01
C LYS A 23 -12.12 6.31 10.08
N TYR A 24 -11.45 7.45 9.99
CA TYR A 24 -10.53 7.89 11.02
C TYR A 24 -11.27 8.10 12.35
N SER A 25 -10.64 7.61 13.43
CA SER A 25 -10.96 7.98 14.81
C SER A 25 -9.65 8.08 15.59
N PRO A 26 -9.46 9.07 16.45
CA PRO A 26 -8.27 9.15 17.30
C PRO A 26 -8.09 7.93 18.21
N ASP A 27 -9.18 7.25 18.57
CA ASP A 27 -9.14 6.03 19.40
C ASP A 27 -8.45 4.84 18.72
N LEU A 28 -8.22 4.90 17.41
CA LEU A 28 -7.52 3.87 16.65
C LEU A 28 -5.98 3.99 16.76
N PHE A 29 -5.50 5.06 17.37
CA PHE A 29 -4.08 5.39 17.38
C PHE A 29 -3.58 5.67 18.80
N GLU A 30 -2.42 5.14 19.13
CA GLU A 30 -1.66 5.57 20.29
C GLU A 30 -0.89 6.84 19.93
N MET A 31 -1.26 7.97 20.52
CA MET A 31 -0.63 9.25 20.24
C MET A 31 -0.53 10.10 21.53
N PRO A 32 0.45 11.04 21.59
CA PRO A 32 0.55 11.98 22.71
C PRO A 32 -0.75 12.77 22.92
N ALA A 33 -1.06 13.10 24.16
CA ALA A 33 -2.30 13.80 24.52
C ALA A 33 -2.43 15.20 23.87
N ASP A 34 -1.32 15.83 23.52
CA ASP A 34 -1.23 17.13 22.85
C ASP A 34 -1.15 17.02 21.31
N SER A 35 -1.35 15.83 20.76
CA SER A 35 -1.30 15.63 19.30
C SER A 35 -2.43 16.36 18.61
N PRO A 36 -2.16 17.18 17.58
CA PRO A 36 -3.21 17.83 16.78
C PRO A 36 -4.07 16.82 16.00
N ALA A 37 -3.68 15.56 15.96
CA ALA A 37 -4.44 14.53 15.28
C ALA A 37 -5.72 14.14 16.04
N HIS A 38 -5.86 14.49 17.33
CA HIS A 38 -7.09 14.29 18.09
C HIS A 38 -8.30 15.06 17.50
N ASP A 39 -8.03 16.20 16.86
CA ASP A 39 -9.06 17.11 16.33
C ASP A 39 -9.33 16.89 14.83
N LEU A 40 -8.73 15.86 14.21
CA LEU A 40 -8.95 15.59 12.79
C LEU A 40 -10.38 15.06 12.55
N PRO A 41 -11.03 15.51 11.48
CA PRO A 41 -12.37 15.01 11.11
C PRO A 41 -12.32 13.54 10.66
N ALA A 42 -13.43 12.83 10.84
CA ALA A 42 -13.53 11.41 10.53
C ALA A 42 -13.31 11.08 9.04
N ASP A 43 -13.48 12.03 8.15
CA ASP A 43 -13.27 11.92 6.71
C ASP A 43 -11.86 12.35 6.25
N THR A 44 -10.93 12.53 7.18
CA THR A 44 -9.53 12.85 6.88
C THR A 44 -8.87 11.81 5.96
N GLY A 45 -9.33 10.54 6.02
CA GLY A 45 -8.72 9.43 5.31
C GLY A 45 -7.36 9.02 5.92
N PHE A 46 -6.64 8.20 5.18
CA PHE A 46 -5.37 7.61 5.64
C PHE A 46 -4.26 7.85 4.60
N ALA A 47 -3.01 7.81 5.02
CA ALA A 47 -1.87 7.84 4.10
C ALA A 47 -1.69 6.49 3.37
N GLY A 48 -2.20 5.43 3.97
CA GLY A 48 -2.08 4.04 3.56
C GLY A 48 -2.22 3.15 4.77
N PHE A 49 -1.76 1.90 4.66
CA PHE A 49 -1.87 0.92 5.74
C PHE A 49 -0.71 -0.07 5.73
N ARG A 50 -0.60 -0.84 6.80
CA ARG A 50 0.31 -1.97 6.93
C ARG A 50 -0.45 -3.21 7.37
N LEU A 51 -0.05 -4.35 6.85
CA LEU A 51 -0.49 -5.65 7.35
C LEU A 51 0.54 -6.14 8.36
N GLN A 52 0.06 -6.50 9.53
CA GLN A 52 0.86 -6.99 10.63
C GLN A 52 0.44 -8.41 10.95
N GLU A 53 1.37 -9.23 11.41
CA GLU A 53 1.04 -10.56 11.88
C GLU A 53 0.78 -10.52 13.37
N TRP A 54 -0.37 -11.01 13.76
CA TRP A 54 -0.66 -11.24 15.17
C TRP A 54 -0.39 -12.69 15.54
N ASN A 55 0.73 -12.90 16.22
CA ASN A 55 1.14 -14.21 16.73
C ASN A 55 0.80 -14.42 18.21
N GLY A 56 0.00 -13.53 18.81
CA GLY A 56 -0.34 -13.54 20.23
C GLY A 56 0.71 -12.91 21.14
N ALA A 57 1.80 -12.37 20.58
CA ALA A 57 2.80 -11.62 21.33
C ALA A 57 2.48 -10.13 21.40
N ASP A 58 2.95 -9.44 22.45
CA ASP A 58 2.70 -8.02 22.67
C ASP A 58 3.39 -7.11 21.64
N ASP A 59 4.33 -7.67 20.86
CA ASP A 59 5.13 -6.94 19.86
C ASP A 59 4.56 -6.97 18.44
N TRP A 60 3.32 -7.43 18.26
CA TRP A 60 2.68 -7.53 16.94
C TRP A 60 2.75 -6.22 16.12
N ARG A 61 2.77 -5.06 16.79
CA ARG A 61 2.90 -3.74 16.14
C ARG A 61 4.21 -3.55 15.38
N THR A 62 5.21 -4.36 15.65
CA THR A 62 6.52 -4.36 14.96
C THR A 62 6.64 -5.45 13.91
N GLN A 63 5.60 -6.27 13.74
CA GLN A 63 5.58 -7.43 12.83
C GLN A 63 4.95 -7.09 11.47
N ASP A 64 5.24 -5.92 10.95
CA ASP A 64 4.81 -5.52 9.61
C ASP A 64 5.40 -6.45 8.55
N TRP A 65 4.59 -6.91 7.62
CA TRP A 65 5.08 -7.73 6.50
C TRP A 65 4.71 -7.18 5.12
N VAL A 66 3.73 -6.28 5.05
CA VAL A 66 3.34 -5.55 3.84
C VAL A 66 2.94 -4.12 4.19
N ALA A 67 3.29 -3.18 3.34
CA ALA A 67 2.86 -1.79 3.43
C ALA A 67 2.34 -1.29 2.09
N PHE A 68 1.26 -0.51 2.14
CA PHE A 68 0.68 0.21 1.01
C PHE A 68 0.55 1.69 1.33
N LEU A 69 0.75 2.54 0.32
CA LEU A 69 0.54 4.00 0.43
C LEU A 69 -0.23 4.52 -0.79
N GLY A 70 -0.88 5.67 -0.61
CA GLY A 70 -1.68 6.33 -1.63
C GLY A 70 -0.94 6.73 -2.92
N ALA A 71 0.39 6.89 -2.86
CA ALA A 71 1.22 7.16 -4.05
C ALA A 71 1.40 5.92 -4.97
N SER A 72 0.43 5.05 -5.06
CA SER A 72 0.44 3.71 -5.67
C SER A 72 1.60 2.82 -5.21
N TYR A 73 2.08 3.07 -4.03
CA TYR A 73 3.27 2.44 -3.47
C TYR A 73 2.92 1.21 -2.66
N PHE A 74 3.70 0.15 -2.83
CA PHE A 74 3.61 -1.05 -2.00
C PHE A 74 4.99 -1.69 -1.78
N ARG A 75 5.12 -2.38 -0.67
CA ARG A 75 6.36 -3.03 -0.24
C ARG A 75 6.07 -4.28 0.57
N ALA A 76 6.80 -5.35 0.27
CA ALA A 76 6.92 -6.50 1.15
C ALA A 76 8.11 -6.33 2.12
N ILE A 77 7.96 -6.85 3.32
CA ILE A 77 8.99 -6.86 4.36
C ILE A 77 9.29 -8.33 4.66
N GLY A 78 10.52 -8.74 4.40
CA GLY A 78 10.95 -10.11 4.63
C GLY A 78 10.92 -10.50 6.11
N ALA A 79 10.92 -11.79 6.39
CA ALA A 79 10.84 -12.35 7.74
C ALA A 79 12.00 -11.94 8.68
N SER A 80 13.11 -11.46 8.10
CA SER A 80 14.25 -10.89 8.86
C SER A 80 14.02 -9.43 9.29
N GLY A 81 12.84 -8.85 9.01
CA GLY A 81 12.55 -7.45 9.24
C GLY A 81 13.27 -6.50 8.26
N GLN A 82 13.88 -7.04 7.22
CA GLN A 82 14.58 -6.24 6.22
C GLN A 82 13.59 -5.63 5.24
N TYR A 83 13.64 -4.32 5.14
CA TYR A 83 12.93 -3.56 4.14
C TYR A 83 13.69 -3.69 2.81
N GLY A 84 13.10 -4.44 1.87
CA GLY A 84 13.64 -4.60 0.53
C GLY A 84 13.23 -3.48 -0.41
N LEU A 85 13.21 -3.81 -1.71
CA LEU A 85 12.68 -2.95 -2.74
C LEU A 85 11.18 -2.68 -2.50
N SER A 86 10.76 -1.51 -2.92
CA SER A 86 9.35 -1.17 -3.06
C SER A 86 8.99 -1.04 -4.53
N ALA A 87 7.72 -1.11 -4.84
CA ALA A 87 7.20 -0.87 -6.16
C ALA A 87 6.10 0.20 -6.14
N ARG A 88 5.81 0.77 -7.29
CA ARG A 88 4.59 1.55 -7.55
C ARG A 88 3.69 0.74 -8.48
N GLY A 89 2.38 1.00 -8.44
CA GLY A 89 1.45 0.35 -9.35
C GLY A 89 1.79 0.66 -10.81
N VAL A 90 1.92 1.96 -11.11
CA VAL A 90 2.22 2.45 -12.46
C VAL A 90 3.10 3.71 -12.38
N VAL A 91 3.92 3.91 -13.40
CA VAL A 91 4.56 5.19 -13.69
C VAL A 91 4.41 5.51 -15.18
N ILE A 92 4.12 6.76 -15.50
CA ILE A 92 3.94 7.23 -16.87
C ILE A 92 5.14 8.10 -17.25
N ASN A 93 5.70 7.85 -18.44
CA ASN A 93 6.75 8.65 -19.06
C ASN A 93 8.03 8.82 -18.21
N ALA A 94 8.30 7.90 -17.28
CA ALA A 94 9.53 7.97 -16.49
C ALA A 94 10.77 7.98 -17.38
N ALA A 95 11.67 8.92 -17.12
CA ALA A 95 12.92 9.14 -17.87
C ALA A 95 12.72 9.32 -19.39
N VAL A 96 11.60 9.92 -19.83
CA VAL A 96 11.38 10.34 -21.20
C VAL A 96 11.83 11.80 -21.34
N PRO A 97 12.87 12.12 -22.13
CA PRO A 97 13.36 13.49 -22.25
C PRO A 97 12.28 14.45 -22.76
N GLY A 98 12.12 15.58 -22.07
CA GLY A 98 11.19 16.65 -22.47
C GLY A 98 9.70 16.35 -22.22
N VAL A 99 9.38 15.23 -21.56
CA VAL A 99 8.01 14.88 -21.18
C VAL A 99 7.92 14.79 -19.66
N ASN A 100 6.83 15.29 -19.09
CA ASN A 100 6.61 15.21 -17.65
C ASN A 100 6.32 13.76 -17.22
N GLU A 101 6.92 13.35 -16.14
CA GLU A 101 6.58 12.09 -15.48
C GLU A 101 5.24 12.21 -14.74
N GLU A 102 4.46 11.14 -14.74
CA GLU A 102 3.23 11.04 -13.97
C GLU A 102 3.28 9.82 -13.05
N PHE A 103 2.87 10.02 -11.82
CA PHE A 103 2.78 8.98 -10.79
C PHE A 103 1.32 8.88 -10.33
N PRO A 104 0.51 8.02 -10.95
CA PRO A 104 -0.87 7.79 -10.55
C PRO A 104 -0.98 7.33 -9.11
N ASP A 105 -2.04 7.75 -8.42
CA ASP A 105 -2.24 7.43 -7.00
C ASP A 105 -3.20 6.25 -6.83
N PHE A 106 -3.00 5.45 -5.77
CA PHE A 106 -4.10 4.66 -5.21
C PHE A 106 -4.99 5.59 -4.39
N THR A 107 -6.27 5.60 -4.70
CA THR A 107 -7.25 6.49 -4.07
C THR A 107 -8.11 5.78 -3.03
N GLU A 108 -8.30 4.49 -3.21
CA GLU A 108 -9.13 3.67 -2.34
C GLU A 108 -8.53 2.27 -2.21
N PHE A 109 -8.66 1.69 -1.02
CA PHE A 109 -8.32 0.31 -0.75
C PHE A 109 -9.51 -0.45 -0.18
N TYR A 110 -9.65 -1.70 -0.59
CA TYR A 110 -10.60 -2.67 -0.09
C TYR A 110 -9.83 -3.88 0.39
N ILE A 111 -9.88 -4.15 1.69
CA ILE A 111 -9.19 -5.27 2.33
C ILE A 111 -10.25 -6.32 2.66
N ASP A 112 -10.13 -7.49 2.05
CA ASP A 112 -11.02 -8.61 2.33
C ASP A 112 -10.62 -9.27 3.66
N GLU A 113 -11.58 -9.47 4.55
CA GLU A 113 -11.34 -10.15 5.80
C GLU A 113 -11.03 -11.62 5.52
N ALA A 114 -9.83 -12.05 5.85
CA ALA A 114 -9.43 -13.44 5.69
C ALA A 114 -10.23 -14.33 6.63
N GLN A 115 -11.02 -15.23 6.08
CA GLN A 115 -11.81 -16.21 6.85
C GLN A 115 -10.95 -17.40 7.30
N ASP A 116 -9.86 -17.67 6.59
CA ASP A 116 -8.92 -18.75 6.84
C ASP A 116 -7.49 -18.20 6.81
N PRO A 117 -6.71 -18.34 7.89
CA PRO A 117 -5.32 -17.88 7.93
C PRO A 117 -4.39 -18.52 6.88
N ALA A 118 -4.81 -19.65 6.29
CA ALA A 118 -4.04 -20.32 5.23
C ALA A 118 -4.30 -19.71 3.83
N GLN A 119 -5.31 -18.84 3.71
CA GLN A 119 -5.61 -18.18 2.44
C GLN A 119 -4.84 -16.87 2.31
N PRO A 120 -4.54 -16.42 1.08
CA PRO A 120 -3.98 -15.10 0.85
C PRO A 120 -4.87 -13.98 1.40
N VAL A 121 -4.25 -12.95 1.93
CA VAL A 121 -4.96 -11.68 2.18
C VAL A 121 -5.21 -11.00 0.84
N VAL A 122 -6.46 -10.66 0.55
CA VAL A 122 -6.83 -10.00 -0.70
C VAL A 122 -6.98 -8.50 -0.47
N VAL A 123 -6.26 -7.72 -1.26
CA VAL A 123 -6.36 -6.26 -1.25
C VAL A 123 -6.70 -5.79 -2.65
N CYS A 124 -7.81 -5.05 -2.80
CA CYS A 124 -8.09 -4.34 -4.04
C CYS A 124 -7.75 -2.84 -3.85
N ALA A 125 -7.20 -2.23 -4.90
CA ALA A 125 -6.86 -0.80 -4.92
C ALA A 125 -7.36 -0.16 -6.21
N PHE A 126 -7.96 1.03 -6.12
CA PHE A 126 -8.28 1.83 -7.29
C PHE A 126 -7.17 2.81 -7.59
N LEU A 127 -6.70 2.78 -8.84
CA LEU A 127 -5.69 3.68 -9.37
C LEU A 127 -6.34 4.84 -10.11
N ASN A 128 -5.85 6.05 -9.86
CA ASN A 128 -6.32 7.25 -10.57
C ASN A 128 -5.15 8.19 -10.87
N GLY A 129 -5.07 8.60 -12.12
CA GLY A 129 -4.13 9.60 -12.64
C GLY A 129 -4.72 10.34 -13.83
N PRO A 130 -4.10 11.43 -14.28
CA PRO A 130 -4.52 12.16 -15.48
C PRO A 130 -4.63 11.28 -16.72
N SER A 131 -3.56 10.52 -17.03
CA SER A 131 -3.44 9.74 -18.27
C SER A 131 -4.01 8.34 -18.18
N ILE A 132 -4.24 7.81 -16.97
CA ILE A 132 -4.62 6.41 -16.73
C ILE A 132 -5.47 6.25 -15.48
N THR A 133 -6.37 5.28 -15.51
CA THR A 133 -7.09 4.81 -14.33
C THR A 133 -7.11 3.28 -14.32
N GLY A 134 -7.48 2.69 -13.21
CA GLY A 134 -7.56 1.23 -13.15
C GLY A 134 -7.88 0.68 -11.78
N ALA A 135 -7.85 -0.64 -11.70
CA ALA A 135 -7.97 -1.38 -10.47
C ALA A 135 -6.89 -2.44 -10.39
N PHE A 136 -6.37 -2.63 -9.20
CA PHE A 136 -5.42 -3.67 -8.85
C PHE A 136 -6.06 -4.62 -7.86
N ARG A 137 -5.71 -5.90 -7.96
CA ARG A 137 -6.00 -6.90 -6.95
C ARG A 137 -4.71 -7.60 -6.59
N PHE A 138 -4.38 -7.59 -5.31
CA PHE A 138 -3.22 -8.22 -4.74
C PHE A 138 -3.66 -9.43 -3.92
N TYR A 139 -3.07 -10.58 -4.19
CA TYR A 139 -3.14 -11.77 -3.37
C TYR A 139 -1.83 -11.90 -2.61
N LEU A 140 -1.90 -11.72 -1.30
CA LEU A 140 -0.73 -11.57 -0.46
C LEU A 140 -0.57 -12.81 0.40
N THR A 141 0.52 -13.53 0.20
CA THR A 141 0.84 -14.72 0.98
C THR A 141 2.16 -14.51 1.72
N ARG A 142 2.14 -14.74 3.02
CA ARG A 142 3.35 -14.76 3.83
C ARG A 142 3.84 -16.19 3.99
N GLY A 143 5.11 -16.44 3.68
CA GLY A 143 5.73 -17.72 3.97
C GLY A 143 5.80 -17.97 5.48
N LEU A 144 5.45 -19.19 5.90
CA LEU A 144 5.46 -19.60 7.31
C LEU A 144 6.87 -19.77 7.87
N ASP A 145 7.87 -19.93 7.01
CA ASP A 145 9.29 -20.03 7.36
C ASP A 145 9.97 -18.68 7.13
N ARG A 146 10.85 -18.26 8.02
CA ARG A 146 11.68 -17.05 7.88
C ARG A 146 12.54 -17.02 6.61
N ARG A 147 12.72 -18.15 5.94
CA ARG A 147 13.41 -18.28 4.65
C ARG A 147 12.48 -18.05 3.45
N GLN A 148 11.19 -18.15 3.66
CA GLN A 148 10.18 -17.89 2.67
C GLN A 148 9.84 -16.40 2.74
N GLY A 149 9.91 -15.71 1.62
CA GLY A 149 9.56 -14.30 1.54
C GLY A 149 8.05 -14.07 1.59
N VAL A 150 7.66 -12.87 1.19
CA VAL A 150 6.27 -12.52 0.91
C VAL A 150 6.04 -12.67 -0.58
N GLU A 151 5.02 -13.42 -0.95
CA GLU A 151 4.55 -13.56 -2.33
C GLU A 151 3.39 -12.60 -2.56
N MET A 152 3.45 -11.88 -3.67
CA MET A 152 2.40 -10.96 -4.12
C MET A 152 2.02 -11.32 -5.54
N ASP A 153 0.90 -12.03 -5.72
CA ASP A 153 0.27 -12.16 -7.02
C ASP A 153 -0.57 -10.93 -7.31
N VAL A 154 -0.39 -10.32 -8.48
CA VAL A 154 -1.03 -9.05 -8.81
C VAL A 154 -1.78 -9.15 -10.13
N GLU A 155 -3.07 -8.87 -10.07
CA GLU A 155 -3.92 -8.64 -11.24
C GLU A 155 -4.19 -7.15 -11.38
N ALA A 156 -4.15 -6.63 -12.61
CA ALA A 156 -4.46 -5.23 -12.88
C ALA A 156 -5.33 -5.09 -14.13
N ALA A 157 -6.36 -4.25 -14.03
CA ALA A 157 -7.13 -3.77 -15.16
C ALA A 157 -6.88 -2.26 -15.32
N LEU A 158 -6.26 -1.88 -16.43
CA LEU A 158 -5.82 -0.49 -16.68
C LEU A 158 -6.56 0.07 -17.89
N PHE A 159 -7.01 1.32 -17.79
CA PHE A 159 -7.74 2.05 -18.80
C PHE A 159 -7.03 3.37 -19.08
N LEU A 160 -6.55 3.52 -20.31
CA LEU A 160 -5.88 4.73 -20.76
C LEU A 160 -6.92 5.83 -21.02
N ARG A 161 -6.59 7.05 -20.61
CA ARG A 161 -7.38 8.25 -20.89
C ARG A 161 -6.79 9.06 -22.03
N GLU A 162 -5.52 8.88 -22.31
CA GLU A 162 -4.78 9.52 -23.40
C GLU A 162 -3.61 8.64 -23.85
N ASP A 163 -2.93 9.05 -24.91
CA ASP A 163 -1.75 8.36 -25.43
C ASP A 163 -0.57 8.45 -24.47
N ILE A 164 0.10 7.35 -24.24
CA ILE A 164 1.25 7.22 -23.33
C ILE A 164 2.47 6.78 -24.13
N GLN A 165 3.58 7.53 -24.05
CA GLN A 165 4.82 7.18 -24.73
C GLN A 165 5.55 6.02 -24.05
N ARG A 166 5.55 6.01 -22.71
CA ARG A 166 6.18 4.96 -21.90
C ARG A 166 5.33 4.63 -20.69
N LEU A 167 4.90 3.39 -20.62
CA LEU A 167 4.17 2.83 -19.48
C LEU A 167 5.12 1.93 -18.70
N GLY A 168 5.39 2.27 -17.44
CA GLY A 168 6.07 1.40 -16.49
C GLY A 168 5.04 0.69 -15.61
N LEU A 169 5.03 -0.64 -15.65
CA LEU A 169 4.19 -1.48 -14.80
C LEU A 169 5.01 -1.97 -13.62
N MET A 170 4.52 -1.75 -12.42
CA MET A 170 5.13 -2.15 -11.16
C MET A 170 6.64 -1.81 -11.10
N PRO A 171 7.05 -0.57 -11.45
CA PRO A 171 8.45 -0.20 -11.42
C PRO A 171 8.97 -0.27 -10.00
N LEU A 172 10.14 -0.86 -9.84
CA LEU A 172 10.82 -0.91 -8.55
C LEU A 172 11.35 0.48 -8.20
N THR A 173 11.19 0.86 -6.95
CA THR A 173 11.63 2.15 -6.40
C THR A 173 12.20 1.94 -5.00
N SER A 174 12.97 2.89 -4.50
CA SER A 174 13.48 2.90 -3.12
C SER A 174 14.18 1.60 -2.72
N MET A 175 15.47 1.54 -3.02
CA MET A 175 16.31 0.40 -2.68
C MET A 175 17.17 0.74 -1.45
N PHE A 176 17.21 -0.17 -0.46
CA PHE A 176 18.28 -0.16 0.53
C PHE A 176 19.48 -0.91 -0.05
N TRP A 177 20.60 -0.22 -0.16
CA TRP A 177 21.85 -0.84 -0.51
C TRP A 177 22.61 -1.19 0.77
N TYR A 178 22.82 -2.47 0.99
CA TYR A 178 23.69 -2.93 2.06
C TYR A 178 25.12 -3.05 1.52
N GLY A 179 26.02 -2.18 1.97
CA GLY A 179 27.43 -2.30 1.74
C GLY A 179 28.11 -3.09 2.86
N GLU A 180 29.36 -3.48 2.65
CA GLU A 180 30.19 -4.19 3.63
C GLU A 180 30.41 -3.38 4.93
N TYR A 181 30.13 -2.07 4.88
CA TYR A 181 30.34 -1.10 5.96
C TYR A 181 29.04 -0.41 6.43
N GLY A 182 27.86 -0.94 6.09
CA GLY A 182 26.54 -0.38 6.45
C GLY A 182 25.74 -1.26 7.37
#